data_2c4adc46ab87c7d7ec1b6ee6fcf7f3ae
#
_entry.id   2c4adc46ab87c7d7ec1b6ee6fcf7f3ae
#
_cell.length_a   1.000
_cell.length_b   1.000
_cell.length_c   1.000
_cell.angle_alpha   90.00
_cell.angle_beta   90.00
_cell.angle_gamma   90.00
#
_symmetry.space_group_name_H-M   'P 1'
#
loop_
_entity.id
_entity.type
_entity.pdbx_description
1 polymer ?
#
loop_
_entity_poly.entity_id
_entity_poly.type
_entity_poly.pdbx_seq_one_letter_code
_entity_poly.pdbx_strand_id
1 'polypeptide(L)'
;NENGSRSIAPFNRMLAGDAYLWSNFPEDHDLQKRFIEFTQKEFDHKRGYYGTIGDRSVIKDCDIIKDVKIGTDAYIKGANKLKNLTINSDKERTSQIGEGCEMVNGIVGFGCRIFYGVKAVRFVMASHSQLKYGARLINSYLGNNSTISCCEVLNTLIFPNHEQHHNNSFLCASLVMGQSNIAAGATIGSNHNSRSADGEIIAGRGFWPGLCVSLKHNSKCASFTILAKGDFPFEMNIKLPFCRV
;
A
#
# COMPACT_ATOMS: atom_id res chain seq x y z
N ASN A 1 0.75 10.64 -6.29
CA ASN A 1 1.85 11.61 -6.40
C ASN A 1 2.33 12.08 -5.02
N GLU A 2 3.47 12.70 -4.92
CA GLU A 2 4.04 13.13 -3.64
C GLU A 2 3.38 14.37 -3.03
N ASN A 3 2.72 15.18 -3.81
CA ASN A 3 2.08 16.41 -3.34
C ASN A 3 0.80 16.19 -2.56
N GLY A 4 0.27 14.98 -2.55
CA GLY A 4 -0.99 14.68 -1.89
C GLY A 4 -2.23 15.30 -2.53
N SER A 5 -2.12 15.88 -3.72
CA SER A 5 -3.24 16.48 -4.45
C SER A 5 -4.32 15.47 -4.86
N ARG A 6 -4.00 14.19 -4.82
CA ARG A 6 -4.90 13.09 -5.12
C ARG A 6 -5.18 12.21 -3.89
N SER A 7 -5.29 12.84 -2.74
CA SER A 7 -5.63 12.15 -1.49
C SER A 7 -7.05 11.61 -1.53
N ILE A 8 -7.24 10.42 -1.00
CA ILE A 8 -8.54 9.78 -0.87
C ILE A 8 -8.87 9.48 0.59
N ALA A 9 -10.15 9.40 0.94
CA ALA A 9 -10.63 8.98 2.24
C ALA A 9 -11.18 7.54 2.13
N PRO A 10 -10.36 6.50 2.30
CA PRO A 10 -10.71 5.14 1.95
C PRO A 10 -11.86 4.60 2.83
N PHE A 11 -12.68 3.74 2.25
CA PHE A 11 -13.71 2.98 2.96
C PHE A 11 -13.28 1.51 3.14
N ASN A 12 -13.93 0.82 4.07
CA ASN A 12 -13.62 -0.58 4.33
C ASN A 12 -13.96 -1.45 3.11
N ARG A 13 -13.11 -2.42 2.79
CA ARG A 13 -13.21 -3.31 1.61
C ARG A 13 -13.06 -2.62 0.25
N MET A 14 -12.49 -1.43 0.22
CA MET A 14 -12.14 -0.72 -1.01
C MET A 14 -11.28 -1.58 -1.92
N LEU A 15 -11.61 -1.65 -3.19
CA LEU A 15 -10.82 -2.36 -4.21
C LEU A 15 -9.75 -1.44 -4.81
N ALA A 16 -8.72 -2.04 -5.42
CA ALA A 16 -7.70 -1.30 -6.15
C ALA A 16 -8.30 -0.45 -7.30
N GLY A 17 -9.35 -0.94 -7.94
CA GLY A 17 -10.10 -0.20 -8.96
C GLY A 17 -10.79 1.05 -8.40
N ASP A 18 -11.38 0.98 -7.21
CA ASP A 18 -12.00 2.13 -6.55
C ASP A 18 -10.93 3.19 -6.22
N ALA A 19 -9.79 2.75 -5.67
CA ALA A 19 -8.66 3.62 -5.39
C ALA A 19 -8.12 4.29 -6.66
N TYR A 20 -8.05 3.55 -7.75
CA TYR A 20 -7.65 4.06 -9.06
C TYR A 20 -8.60 5.15 -9.56
N LEU A 21 -9.89 4.86 -9.61
CA LEU A 21 -10.90 5.81 -10.07
C LEU A 21 -10.90 7.08 -9.20
N TRP A 22 -10.87 6.91 -7.89
CA TRP A 22 -10.89 8.05 -6.98
C TRP A 22 -9.67 8.94 -7.10
N SER A 23 -8.48 8.36 -7.24
CA SER A 23 -7.23 9.13 -7.28
C SER A 23 -6.87 9.67 -8.66
N ASN A 24 -7.38 9.09 -9.74
CA ASN A 24 -7.01 9.49 -11.10
C ASN A 24 -8.02 10.39 -11.82
N PHE A 25 -9.20 10.55 -11.25
CA PHE A 25 -10.25 11.43 -11.80
C PHE A 25 -10.70 12.48 -10.77
N PRO A 26 -9.79 13.32 -10.25
CA PRO A 26 -10.13 14.32 -9.23
C PRO A 26 -11.06 15.40 -9.75
N GLU A 27 -11.12 15.62 -11.06
CA GLU A 27 -11.97 16.61 -11.72
C GLU A 27 -13.43 16.15 -11.85
N ASP A 28 -13.70 14.86 -11.73
CA ASP A 28 -15.06 14.32 -11.76
C ASP A 28 -15.71 14.49 -10.37
N HIS A 29 -16.33 15.63 -10.18
CA HIS A 29 -16.94 16.01 -8.90
C HIS A 29 -18.07 15.07 -8.47
N ASP A 30 -18.82 14.49 -9.39
CA ASP A 30 -19.91 13.56 -9.06
C ASP A 30 -19.33 12.23 -8.58
N LEU A 31 -18.29 11.74 -9.24
CA LEU A 31 -17.55 10.55 -8.82
C LEU A 31 -16.93 10.77 -7.43
N GLN A 32 -16.25 11.90 -7.21
CA GLN A 32 -15.65 12.25 -5.92
C GLN A 32 -16.68 12.28 -4.80
N LYS A 33 -17.83 12.91 -5.05
CA LYS A 33 -18.94 12.98 -4.09
C LYS A 33 -19.45 11.59 -3.72
N ARG A 34 -19.64 10.71 -4.69
CA ARG A 34 -20.10 9.34 -4.47
C ARG A 34 -19.13 8.53 -3.60
N PHE A 35 -17.83 8.63 -3.86
CA PHE A 35 -16.83 7.95 -3.02
C PHE A 35 -16.83 8.49 -1.58
N ILE A 36 -16.97 9.79 -1.40
CA ILE A 36 -17.11 10.38 -0.06
C ILE A 36 -18.36 9.86 0.65
N GLU A 37 -19.49 9.75 -0.05
CA GLU A 37 -20.72 9.19 0.49
C GLU A 37 -20.53 7.73 0.95
N PHE A 38 -19.83 6.89 0.18
CA PHE A 38 -19.51 5.52 0.57
C PHE A 38 -18.67 5.49 1.84
N THR A 39 -17.64 6.31 1.91
CA THR A 39 -16.81 6.41 3.12
C THR A 39 -17.64 6.80 4.34
N GLN A 40 -18.48 7.85 4.22
CA GLN A 40 -19.29 8.35 5.32
C GLN A 40 -20.35 7.35 5.77
N LYS A 41 -20.93 6.57 4.86
CA LYS A 41 -21.94 5.56 5.17
C LYS A 41 -21.36 4.38 5.95
N GLU A 42 -20.11 4.01 5.66
CA GLU A 42 -19.50 2.81 6.25
C GLU A 42 -18.73 3.07 7.54
N PHE A 43 -18.27 4.29 7.77
CA PHE A 43 -17.54 4.64 8.97
C PHE A 43 -18.45 5.14 10.09
N ASP A 44 -18.25 4.58 11.28
CA ASP A 44 -18.82 5.13 12.50
C ASP A 44 -18.23 6.51 12.79
N HIS A 45 -19.09 7.53 12.80
CA HIS A 45 -18.70 8.91 13.11
C HIS A 45 -18.35 9.13 14.59
N LYS A 46 -18.54 8.14 15.44
CA LYS A 46 -18.20 8.19 16.88
C LYS A 46 -16.74 7.89 17.16
N ARG A 47 -15.86 8.38 16.30
CA ARG A 47 -14.41 8.22 16.52
C ARG A 47 -13.98 8.77 17.88
N GLY A 48 -13.03 8.10 18.51
CA GLY A 48 -12.42 8.55 19.76
C GLY A 48 -13.17 8.18 21.02
N TYR A 49 -14.31 7.51 20.91
CA TYR A 49 -15.06 7.07 22.11
C TYR A 49 -14.76 5.62 22.47
N TYR A 50 -14.72 4.73 21.49
CA TYR A 50 -14.51 3.31 21.76
C TYR A 50 -13.78 2.61 20.63
N GLY A 51 -12.81 1.78 20.99
CA GLY A 51 -12.37 0.67 20.17
C GLY A 51 -13.37 -0.49 20.27
N THR A 52 -13.39 -1.35 19.26
CA THR A 52 -14.15 -2.61 19.30
C THR A 52 -13.21 -3.78 19.07
N ILE A 53 -13.43 -4.87 19.82
CA ILE A 53 -12.65 -6.10 19.71
C ILE A 53 -13.65 -7.23 19.46
N GLY A 54 -13.50 -7.93 18.35
CA GLY A 54 -14.31 -9.08 18.01
C GLY A 54 -13.97 -10.31 18.87
N ASP A 55 -14.88 -11.27 18.88
CA ASP A 55 -14.77 -12.47 19.69
C ASP A 55 -13.52 -13.30 19.35
N ARG A 56 -13.01 -14.03 20.33
CA ARG A 56 -11.85 -14.94 20.22
C ARG A 56 -10.56 -14.29 19.74
N SER A 57 -10.50 -12.97 19.75
CA SER A 57 -9.26 -12.24 19.44
C SER A 57 -8.29 -12.31 20.61
N VAL A 58 -7.02 -12.42 20.30
CA VAL A 58 -5.92 -12.48 21.27
C VAL A 58 -5.06 -11.24 21.14
N ILE A 59 -4.93 -10.49 22.25
CA ILE A 59 -4.06 -9.30 22.32
C ILE A 59 -3.09 -9.49 23.47
N LYS A 60 -1.79 -9.40 23.19
CA LYS A 60 -0.72 -9.60 24.18
C LYS A 60 0.39 -8.57 24.03
N ASP A 61 0.91 -8.08 25.13
CA ASP A 61 2.16 -7.31 25.20
C ASP A 61 2.21 -6.13 24.22
N CYS A 62 1.11 -5.36 24.10
CA CYS A 62 1.01 -4.20 23.22
C CYS A 62 1.07 -2.90 24.02
N ASP A 63 1.83 -1.90 23.52
CA ASP A 63 2.00 -0.64 24.25
C ASP A 63 0.78 0.28 24.09
N ILE A 64 0.36 0.56 22.84
CA ILE A 64 -0.72 1.50 22.55
C ILE A 64 -1.71 0.89 21.56
N ILE A 65 -2.96 0.74 21.98
CA ILE A 65 -4.10 0.44 21.10
C ILE A 65 -5.17 1.52 21.34
N LYS A 66 -5.42 2.36 20.34
CA LYS A 66 -6.35 3.50 20.48
C LYS A 66 -7.20 3.68 19.22
N ASP A 67 -8.52 3.78 19.39
CA ASP A 67 -9.47 3.98 18.28
C ASP A 67 -9.34 2.90 17.20
N VAL A 68 -9.31 1.63 17.59
CA VAL A 68 -9.12 0.48 16.70
C VAL A 68 -10.35 -0.40 16.69
N LYS A 69 -10.85 -0.72 15.49
CA LYS A 69 -11.84 -1.77 15.26
C LYS A 69 -11.13 -3.05 14.88
N ILE A 70 -11.21 -4.08 15.72
CA ILE A 70 -10.59 -5.39 15.49
C ILE A 70 -11.69 -6.42 15.23
N GLY A 71 -11.57 -7.19 14.16
CA GLY A 71 -12.47 -8.28 13.79
C GLY A 71 -12.37 -9.47 14.76
N THR A 72 -13.10 -10.54 14.47
CA THR A 72 -13.03 -11.78 15.28
C THR A 72 -11.77 -12.58 14.97
N ASP A 73 -11.34 -13.42 15.91
CA ASP A 73 -10.21 -14.35 15.75
C ASP A 73 -8.87 -13.67 15.37
N ALA A 74 -8.70 -12.39 15.58
CA ALA A 74 -7.45 -11.67 15.32
C ALA A 74 -6.37 -12.05 16.34
N TYR A 75 -5.11 -12.07 15.91
CA TYR A 75 -3.97 -12.28 16.79
C TYR A 75 -3.01 -11.09 16.74
N ILE A 76 -2.88 -10.38 17.86
CA ILE A 76 -2.04 -9.18 17.97
C ILE A 76 -1.09 -9.36 19.15
N LYS A 77 0.23 -9.33 18.90
CA LYS A 77 1.22 -9.51 19.95
C LYS A 77 2.41 -8.58 19.78
N GLY A 78 2.76 -7.85 20.84
CA GLY A 78 3.99 -7.03 20.87
C GLY A 78 3.96 -5.80 19.95
N ALA A 79 2.79 -5.32 19.55
CA ALA A 79 2.69 -4.11 18.73
C ALA A 79 2.97 -2.85 19.56
N ASN A 80 3.85 -1.96 19.08
CA ASN A 80 4.15 -0.72 19.79
C ASN A 80 3.01 0.29 19.68
N LYS A 81 2.38 0.41 18.50
CA LYS A 81 1.31 1.40 18.32
C LYS A 81 0.32 1.01 17.24
N LEU A 82 -0.93 0.89 17.65
CA LEU A 82 -2.07 0.74 16.75
C LEU A 82 -3.06 1.86 17.02
N LYS A 83 -3.26 2.77 16.06
CA LYS A 83 -4.10 3.95 16.25
C LYS A 83 -4.95 4.27 15.04
N ASN A 84 -6.26 4.47 15.26
CA ASN A 84 -7.22 4.80 14.21
C ASN A 84 -7.16 3.79 13.06
N LEU A 85 -7.44 2.53 13.37
CA LEU A 85 -7.35 1.42 12.42
C LEU A 85 -8.66 0.63 12.35
N THR A 86 -8.93 0.08 11.17
CA THR A 86 -9.84 -1.05 10.99
C THR A 86 -9.00 -2.28 10.64
N ILE A 87 -9.07 -3.31 11.47
CA ILE A 87 -8.38 -4.59 11.27
C ILE A 87 -9.44 -5.65 11.02
N ASN A 88 -9.63 -6.04 9.77
CA ASN A 88 -10.56 -7.09 9.41
C ASN A 88 -9.94 -8.46 9.69
N SER A 89 -10.71 -9.30 10.36
CA SER A 89 -10.32 -10.67 10.70
C SER A 89 -11.57 -11.50 10.93
N ASP A 90 -11.54 -12.75 10.55
CA ASP A 90 -12.54 -13.76 10.86
C ASP A 90 -11.90 -15.14 11.05
N LYS A 91 -12.69 -16.15 11.39
CA LYS A 91 -12.20 -17.50 11.68
C LYS A 91 -11.44 -18.15 10.52
N GLU A 92 -11.83 -17.87 9.29
CA GLU A 92 -11.24 -18.46 8.09
C GLU A 92 -10.05 -17.63 7.59
N ARG A 93 -10.08 -16.32 7.81
CA ARG A 93 -9.11 -15.35 7.30
C ARG A 93 -8.57 -14.48 8.43
N THR A 94 -7.86 -15.13 9.36
CA THR A 94 -7.31 -14.49 10.54
C THR A 94 -6.19 -13.51 10.18
N SER A 95 -6.29 -12.28 10.68
CA SER A 95 -5.22 -11.29 10.56
C SER A 95 -4.31 -11.32 11.79
N GLN A 96 -3.00 -11.18 11.56
CA GLN A 96 -1.98 -11.24 12.60
C GLN A 96 -1.07 -10.01 12.55
N ILE A 97 -0.85 -9.38 13.71
CA ILE A 97 0.06 -8.25 13.88
C ILE A 97 1.05 -8.60 14.97
N GLY A 98 2.33 -8.53 14.67
CA GLY A 98 3.43 -8.94 15.55
C GLY A 98 4.24 -7.78 16.11
N GLU A 99 5.39 -8.15 16.59
CA GLU A 99 6.26 -7.34 17.43
C GLU A 99 6.80 -6.09 16.73
N GLY A 100 6.84 -4.99 17.49
CA GLY A 100 7.43 -3.72 17.07
C GLY A 100 6.66 -2.95 16.01
N CYS A 101 5.45 -3.41 15.63
CA CYS A 101 4.68 -2.75 14.59
C CYS A 101 4.09 -1.43 15.07
N GLU A 102 4.19 -0.39 14.23
CA GLU A 102 3.58 0.91 14.42
C GLU A 102 2.67 1.24 13.23
N MET A 103 1.37 1.32 13.48
CA MET A 103 0.39 1.51 12.42
C MET A 103 -0.61 2.61 12.79
N VAL A 104 -0.82 3.57 11.90
CA VAL A 104 -1.67 4.74 12.17
C VAL A 104 -2.51 5.11 10.94
N ASN A 105 -3.79 5.35 11.14
CA ASN A 105 -4.72 5.80 10.11
C ASN A 105 -4.78 4.82 8.92
N GLY A 106 -5.36 3.65 9.11
CA GLY A 106 -5.35 2.67 8.04
C GLY A 106 -6.41 1.59 8.13
N ILE A 107 -6.49 0.82 7.07
CA ILE A 107 -7.37 -0.33 6.93
C ILE A 107 -6.53 -1.56 6.60
N VAL A 108 -6.71 -2.61 7.38
CA VAL A 108 -6.12 -3.93 7.17
C VAL A 108 -7.21 -4.88 6.73
N GLY A 109 -7.05 -5.51 5.58
CA GLY A 109 -7.94 -6.53 5.03
C GLY A 109 -7.91 -7.84 5.81
N PHE A 110 -8.67 -8.81 5.35
CA PHE A 110 -8.73 -10.14 5.96
C PHE A 110 -7.47 -10.97 5.68
N GLY A 111 -7.05 -11.78 6.62
CA GLY A 111 -5.95 -12.73 6.44
C GLY A 111 -4.58 -12.09 6.26
N CYS A 112 -4.41 -10.86 6.69
CA CYS A 112 -3.16 -10.13 6.58
C CYS A 112 -2.14 -10.55 7.63
N ARG A 113 -0.84 -10.47 7.29
CA ARG A 113 0.27 -10.79 8.18
C ARG A 113 1.27 -9.65 8.25
N ILE A 114 1.46 -9.10 9.45
CA ILE A 114 2.25 -7.88 9.66
C ILE A 114 3.19 -8.12 10.83
N PHE A 115 4.51 -8.22 10.58
CA PHE A 115 5.47 -8.63 11.59
C PHE A 115 6.79 -7.86 11.55
N TYR A 116 7.44 -7.76 12.72
CA TYR A 116 8.83 -7.36 12.90
C TYR A 116 9.10 -5.91 12.49
N GLY A 117 8.58 -4.95 13.29
CA GLY A 117 8.98 -3.55 13.20
C GLY A 117 8.40 -2.78 12.01
N VAL A 118 7.31 -3.25 11.43
CA VAL A 118 6.62 -2.57 10.32
C VAL A 118 6.14 -1.18 10.73
N LYS A 119 6.24 -0.21 9.82
CA LYS A 119 5.68 1.14 9.97
C LYS A 119 4.70 1.43 8.84
N ALA A 120 3.42 1.61 9.17
CA ALA A 120 2.38 1.91 8.19
C ALA A 120 1.55 3.13 8.59
N VAL A 121 1.45 4.11 7.71
CA VAL A 121 0.75 5.37 8.00
C VAL A 121 -0.08 5.82 6.82
N ARG A 122 -1.37 6.10 7.05
CA ARG A 122 -2.34 6.50 6.01
C ARG A 122 -2.33 5.50 4.84
N PHE A 123 -2.78 4.29 5.13
CA PHE A 123 -2.66 3.17 4.21
C PHE A 123 -3.94 2.35 4.10
N VAL A 124 -4.06 1.65 3.00
CA VAL A 124 -4.98 0.53 2.84
C VAL A 124 -4.16 -0.70 2.44
N MET A 125 -4.29 -1.75 3.20
CA MET A 125 -3.71 -3.06 2.94
C MET A 125 -4.86 -4.03 2.67
N ALA A 126 -4.98 -4.47 1.42
CA ALA A 126 -6.03 -5.40 1.02
C ALA A 126 -5.75 -6.82 1.52
N SER A 127 -6.73 -7.72 1.39
CA SER A 127 -6.72 -9.03 2.02
C SER A 127 -5.58 -9.93 1.56
N HIS A 128 -5.15 -10.83 2.44
CA HIS A 128 -4.08 -11.83 2.23
C HIS A 128 -2.70 -11.23 1.91
N SER A 129 -2.49 -9.97 2.25
CA SER A 129 -1.21 -9.29 2.01
C SER A 129 -0.29 -9.34 3.23
N GLN A 130 0.98 -9.08 3.02
CA GLN A 130 2.01 -9.21 4.03
C GLN A 130 2.92 -8.00 4.08
N LEU A 131 3.20 -7.50 5.30
CA LEU A 131 4.24 -6.50 5.57
C LEU A 131 5.20 -7.06 6.62
N LYS A 132 6.49 -7.07 6.34
CA LYS A 132 7.46 -7.72 7.23
C LYS A 132 8.80 -6.99 7.32
N TYR A 133 9.54 -7.27 8.39
CA TYR A 133 10.96 -6.92 8.55
C TYR A 133 11.25 -5.43 8.32
N GLY A 134 10.56 -4.56 9.06
CA GLY A 134 10.78 -3.13 8.99
C GLY A 134 10.24 -2.45 7.73
N ALA A 135 9.40 -3.13 6.94
CA ALA A 135 8.77 -2.53 5.79
C ALA A 135 8.01 -1.25 6.15
N ARG A 136 8.06 -0.27 5.26
CA ARG A 136 7.33 1.00 5.40
C ARG A 136 6.28 1.11 4.30
N LEU A 137 5.03 1.36 4.70
CA LEU A 137 3.91 1.59 3.78
C LEU A 137 3.24 2.92 4.15
N ILE A 138 3.48 3.96 3.39
CA ILE A 138 3.05 5.32 3.73
C ILE A 138 2.24 5.93 2.58
N ASN A 139 1.07 6.50 2.88
CA ASN A 139 0.17 7.12 1.91
C ASN A 139 -0.13 6.21 0.70
N SER A 140 -0.34 4.91 0.94
CA SER A 140 -0.34 3.93 -0.14
C SER A 140 -1.47 2.92 -0.02
N TYR A 141 -1.88 2.39 -1.16
CA TYR A 141 -2.79 1.26 -1.26
C TYR A 141 -2.02 0.01 -1.72
N LEU A 142 -2.08 -1.05 -0.94
CA LEU A 142 -1.50 -2.35 -1.28
C LEU A 142 -2.59 -3.35 -1.64
N GLY A 143 -2.59 -3.83 -2.88
CA GLY A 143 -3.56 -4.79 -3.41
C GLY A 143 -3.52 -6.16 -2.74
N ASN A 144 -4.54 -6.96 -2.98
CA ASN A 144 -4.65 -8.31 -2.43
C ASN A 144 -3.45 -9.18 -2.77
N ASN A 145 -3.14 -10.12 -1.87
CA ASN A 145 -2.12 -11.14 -2.09
C ASN A 145 -0.76 -10.56 -2.50
N SER A 146 -0.33 -9.52 -1.81
CA SER A 146 0.91 -8.80 -2.09
C SER A 146 1.85 -8.82 -0.90
N THR A 147 3.15 -8.79 -1.15
CA THR A 147 4.18 -8.80 -0.10
C THR A 147 5.10 -7.60 -0.22
N ILE A 148 5.27 -6.86 0.88
CA ILE A 148 6.31 -5.84 1.04
C ILE A 148 7.15 -6.22 2.27
N SER A 149 8.46 -6.31 2.09
CA SER A 149 9.37 -6.70 3.15
C SER A 149 10.70 -5.97 3.03
N CYS A 150 11.25 -5.49 4.12
CA CYS A 150 12.57 -4.82 4.18
C CYS A 150 12.70 -3.55 3.31
N CYS A 151 11.63 -2.97 2.84
CA CYS A 151 11.67 -1.87 1.88
C CYS A 151 10.64 -0.77 2.17
N GLU A 152 10.70 0.28 1.38
CA GLU A 152 9.85 1.46 1.54
C GLU A 152 8.96 1.67 0.33
N VAL A 153 7.66 1.89 0.59
CA VAL A 153 6.65 2.21 -0.41
C VAL A 153 5.91 3.47 0.01
N LEU A 154 5.97 4.50 -0.82
CA LEU A 154 5.40 5.82 -0.55
C LEU A 154 4.46 6.27 -1.65
N ASN A 155 3.32 6.86 -1.28
CA ASN A 155 2.42 7.57 -2.21
C ASN A 155 2.08 6.75 -3.47
N THR A 156 1.82 5.45 -3.27
CA THR A 156 1.74 4.47 -4.36
C THR A 156 0.43 3.70 -4.33
N LEU A 157 -0.12 3.46 -5.50
CA LEU A 157 -1.25 2.56 -5.71
C LEU A 157 -0.76 1.26 -6.36
N ILE A 158 -0.85 0.17 -5.62
CA ILE A 158 -0.42 -1.17 -6.05
C ILE A 158 -1.62 -2.08 -6.23
N PHE A 159 -1.77 -2.64 -7.43
CA PHE A 159 -2.76 -3.65 -7.75
C PHE A 159 -2.33 -5.05 -7.23
N PRO A 160 -3.24 -6.05 -7.19
CA PRO A 160 -2.98 -7.35 -6.58
C PRO A 160 -1.77 -8.11 -7.10
N ASN A 161 -1.23 -9.02 -6.27
CA ASN A 161 -0.10 -9.91 -6.58
C ASN A 161 1.21 -9.17 -6.84
N HIS A 162 1.55 -8.26 -5.96
CA HIS A 162 2.83 -7.55 -5.97
C HIS A 162 3.83 -8.20 -5.02
N GLU A 163 5.08 -8.35 -5.46
CA GLU A 163 6.18 -8.86 -4.64
C GLU A 163 7.33 -7.85 -4.59
N GLN A 164 7.65 -7.40 -3.38
CA GLN A 164 8.80 -6.52 -3.10
C GLN A 164 9.37 -6.88 -1.72
N HIS A 165 10.28 -7.85 -1.68
CA HIS A 165 10.67 -8.49 -0.43
C HIS A 165 12.18 -8.55 -0.18
N HIS A 166 12.96 -7.76 -0.87
CA HIS A 166 14.41 -7.65 -0.68
C HIS A 166 14.85 -6.26 -0.25
N ASN A 167 15.94 -6.18 0.51
CA ASN A 167 16.51 -4.94 1.02
C ASN A 167 16.88 -3.93 -0.08
N ASN A 168 16.94 -2.66 0.32
CA ASN A 168 17.37 -1.54 -0.50
C ASN A 168 16.48 -1.27 -1.73
N SER A 169 15.29 -1.82 -1.78
CA SER A 169 14.32 -1.43 -2.79
C SER A 169 13.45 -0.27 -2.29
N PHE A 170 13.04 0.57 -3.22
CA PHE A 170 12.26 1.77 -2.96
C PHE A 170 11.24 1.97 -4.07
N LEU A 171 10.01 2.28 -3.70
CA LEU A 171 8.93 2.56 -4.66
C LEU A 171 8.18 3.81 -4.21
N CYS A 172 8.17 4.83 -5.04
CA CYS A 172 7.54 6.11 -4.72
C CYS A 172 6.73 6.67 -5.87
N ALA A 173 5.62 7.33 -5.54
CA ALA A 173 4.76 8.05 -6.47
C ALA A 173 4.45 7.21 -7.74
N SER A 174 3.86 6.05 -7.55
CA SER A 174 3.71 5.06 -8.62
C SER A 174 2.29 4.49 -8.68
N LEU A 175 1.84 4.25 -9.89
CA LEU A 175 0.75 3.35 -10.19
C LEU A 175 1.34 2.04 -10.72
N VAL A 176 1.20 0.96 -9.95
CA VAL A 176 1.75 -0.35 -10.32
C VAL A 176 0.60 -1.34 -10.48
N MET A 177 0.43 -1.82 -11.71
CA MET A 177 -0.60 -2.81 -12.02
C MET A 177 -0.21 -4.19 -11.48
N GLY A 178 -1.16 -5.12 -11.45
CA GLY A 178 -0.99 -6.42 -10.81
C GLY A 178 0.13 -7.30 -11.37
N GLN A 179 0.48 -8.34 -10.61
CA GLN A 179 1.52 -9.33 -10.94
C GLN A 179 2.92 -8.72 -11.14
N SER A 180 3.25 -7.71 -10.39
CA SER A 180 4.54 -7.02 -10.46
C SER A 180 5.52 -7.57 -9.43
N ASN A 181 6.81 -7.46 -9.74
CA ASN A 181 7.89 -7.87 -8.84
C ASN A 181 9.03 -6.85 -8.91
N ILE A 182 9.43 -6.31 -7.76
CA ILE A 182 10.54 -5.35 -7.67
C ILE A 182 11.71 -6.01 -6.96
N ALA A 183 12.83 -6.10 -7.64
CA ALA A 183 14.01 -6.80 -7.13
C ALA A 183 14.81 -5.96 -6.12
N ALA A 184 15.78 -6.60 -5.46
CA ALA A 184 16.67 -5.96 -4.51
C ALA A 184 17.42 -4.76 -5.10
N GLY A 185 17.51 -3.69 -4.33
CA GLY A 185 18.23 -2.47 -4.73
C GLY A 185 17.57 -1.65 -5.84
N ALA A 186 16.39 -2.06 -6.31
CA ALA A 186 15.68 -1.26 -7.32
C ALA A 186 15.06 0.00 -6.69
N THR A 187 15.37 1.15 -7.24
CA THR A 187 14.88 2.45 -6.81
C THR A 187 13.96 3.03 -7.88
N ILE A 188 12.66 2.81 -7.68
CA ILE A 188 11.61 3.13 -8.64
C ILE A 188 10.91 4.42 -8.24
N GLY A 189 10.92 5.42 -9.12
CA GLY A 189 10.41 6.74 -8.82
C GLY A 189 11.42 7.62 -8.09
N SER A 190 12.69 7.30 -8.18
CA SER A 190 13.79 8.14 -7.72
C SER A 190 14.12 9.24 -8.75
N ASN A 191 15.04 10.13 -8.40
CA ASN A 191 15.47 11.21 -9.26
C ASN A 191 14.39 12.25 -9.60
N HIS A 192 13.62 12.64 -8.59
CA HIS A 192 12.78 13.83 -8.67
C HIS A 192 13.56 14.99 -9.24
N ASN A 193 12.98 15.66 -10.20
CA ASN A 193 13.40 17.01 -10.46
C ASN A 193 12.34 17.99 -9.92
N SER A 194 12.77 19.14 -9.50
CA SER A 194 11.93 20.20 -8.96
C SER A 194 10.95 20.81 -9.98
N ARG A 195 10.92 20.31 -11.21
CA ARG A 195 10.11 20.86 -12.30
C ARG A 195 8.69 20.28 -12.38
N SER A 196 8.46 19.11 -11.83
CA SER A 196 7.15 18.48 -11.84
C SER A 196 6.92 17.73 -10.55
N ALA A 197 6.15 18.33 -9.69
CA ALA A 197 5.73 17.74 -8.43
C ALA A 197 4.66 16.63 -8.61
N ASP A 198 4.08 16.50 -9.79
CA ASP A 198 3.02 15.53 -10.13
C ASP A 198 3.52 14.33 -10.93
N GLY A 199 4.83 14.18 -11.07
CA GLY A 199 5.41 13.05 -11.76
C GLY A 199 5.09 11.73 -11.07
N GLU A 200 4.73 10.72 -11.85
CA GLU A 200 4.52 9.36 -11.34
C GLU A 200 5.04 8.31 -12.31
N ILE A 201 5.40 7.18 -11.76
CA ILE A 201 5.63 5.97 -12.55
C ILE A 201 4.28 5.35 -12.89
N ILE A 202 4.06 5.00 -14.15
CA ILE A 202 2.92 4.20 -14.56
C ILE A 202 3.45 2.87 -15.09
N ALA A 203 3.31 1.82 -14.28
CA ALA A 203 3.80 0.49 -14.60
C ALA A 203 2.63 -0.46 -14.92
N GLY A 204 2.63 -0.99 -16.13
CA GLY A 204 1.65 -1.99 -16.57
C GLY A 204 1.75 -3.30 -15.78
N ARG A 205 0.80 -4.20 -16.00
CA ARG A 205 0.76 -5.53 -15.37
C ARG A 205 2.05 -6.30 -15.66
N GLY A 206 2.55 -7.04 -14.67
CA GLY A 206 3.77 -7.84 -14.83
C GLY A 206 5.06 -7.03 -14.90
N PHE A 207 5.06 -5.80 -14.42
CA PHE A 207 6.25 -4.96 -14.35
C PHE A 207 7.32 -5.58 -13.46
N TRP A 208 8.52 -5.74 -14.00
CA TRP A 208 9.63 -6.36 -13.27
C TRP A 208 10.94 -5.59 -13.48
N PRO A 209 11.24 -4.60 -12.64
CA PRO A 209 12.58 -4.03 -12.57
C PRO A 209 13.52 -5.02 -11.86
N GLY A 210 14.61 -5.36 -12.54
CA GLY A 210 15.63 -6.26 -12.03
C GLY A 210 16.48 -5.64 -10.92
N LEU A 211 17.52 -6.37 -10.53
CA LEU A 211 18.43 -5.96 -9.44
C LEU A 211 19.06 -4.60 -9.72
N CYS A 212 19.01 -3.71 -8.73
CA CYS A 212 19.63 -2.39 -8.77
C CYS A 212 19.22 -1.53 -9.98
N VAL A 213 17.99 -1.66 -10.46
CA VAL A 213 17.43 -0.74 -11.45
C VAL A 213 17.15 0.60 -10.77
N SER A 214 17.59 1.70 -11.38
CA SER A 214 17.20 3.05 -11.01
C SER A 214 16.31 3.62 -12.11
N LEU A 215 15.06 3.96 -11.80
CA LEU A 215 14.09 4.44 -12.77
C LEU A 215 13.53 5.80 -12.37
N LYS A 216 13.71 6.79 -13.24
CA LYS A 216 13.25 8.15 -13.04
C LYS A 216 11.73 8.27 -13.08
N HIS A 217 11.16 9.24 -12.32
CA HIS A 217 9.76 9.66 -12.38
C HIS A 217 9.29 10.01 -13.80
N ASN A 218 7.99 9.96 -14.00
CA ASN A 218 7.27 10.09 -15.27
C ASN A 218 7.53 8.95 -16.27
N SER A 219 8.25 7.92 -15.87
CA SER A 219 8.41 6.76 -16.73
C SER A 219 7.12 5.96 -16.85
N LYS A 220 6.84 5.49 -18.07
CA LYS A 220 5.67 4.68 -18.40
C LYS A 220 6.13 3.36 -19.00
N CYS A 221 5.68 2.26 -18.42
CA CYS A 221 6.04 0.92 -18.86
C CYS A 221 4.77 0.15 -19.24
N ALA A 222 4.75 -0.39 -20.45
CA ALA A 222 3.69 -1.30 -20.88
C ALA A 222 3.69 -2.60 -20.04
N SER A 223 2.64 -3.41 -20.18
CA SER A 223 2.53 -4.68 -19.46
C SER A 223 3.66 -5.64 -19.78
N PHE A 224 4.10 -6.38 -18.77
CA PHE A 224 5.18 -7.37 -18.86
C PHE A 224 6.51 -6.79 -19.37
N THR A 225 6.81 -5.57 -18.93
CA THR A 225 8.13 -4.96 -19.14
C THR A 225 9.11 -5.46 -18.09
N ILE A 226 10.24 -5.97 -18.55
CA ILE A 226 11.39 -6.31 -17.71
C ILE A 226 12.46 -5.25 -17.95
N LEU A 227 12.91 -4.60 -16.87
CA LEU A 227 14.07 -3.72 -16.92
C LEU A 227 15.29 -4.48 -16.42
N ALA A 228 16.31 -4.63 -17.27
CA ALA A 228 17.57 -5.21 -16.86
C ALA A 228 18.32 -4.24 -15.92
N LYS A 229 19.32 -4.76 -15.18
CA LYS A 229 20.14 -3.94 -14.30
C LYS A 229 20.68 -2.71 -15.04
N GLY A 230 20.34 -1.52 -14.56
CA GLY A 230 20.77 -0.28 -15.20
C GLY A 230 20.25 0.95 -14.49
N ASP A 231 20.80 2.09 -14.86
CA ASP A 231 20.34 3.42 -14.44
C ASP A 231 19.62 4.07 -15.62
N PHE A 232 18.38 4.43 -15.41
CA PHE A 232 17.50 5.08 -16.38
C PHE A 232 17.20 6.50 -15.93
N PRO A 233 18.13 7.44 -16.15
CA PRO A 233 18.03 8.82 -15.66
C PRO A 233 17.08 9.69 -16.48
N PHE A 234 16.51 9.14 -17.54
CA PHE A 234 15.55 9.80 -18.42
C PHE A 234 14.15 9.21 -18.24
N GLU A 235 13.15 9.99 -18.59
CA GLU A 235 11.77 9.55 -18.60
C GLU A 235 11.55 8.52 -19.73
N MET A 236 11.33 7.28 -19.33
CA MET A 236 11.10 6.18 -20.27
C MET A 236 9.63 6.14 -20.69
N ASN A 237 9.38 5.85 -21.95
CA ASN A 237 8.04 5.58 -22.47
C ASN A 237 8.03 4.29 -23.30
N ILE A 238 7.94 3.17 -22.61
CA ILE A 238 7.94 1.83 -23.20
C ILE A 238 6.51 1.47 -23.56
N LYS A 239 6.18 1.52 -24.85
CA LYS A 239 4.82 1.33 -25.36
C LYS A 239 4.49 -0.13 -25.71
N LEU A 240 5.49 -0.94 -26.00
CA LEU A 240 5.30 -2.34 -26.41
C LEU A 240 5.29 -3.24 -25.18
N PRO A 241 4.29 -4.13 -25.04
CA PRO A 241 4.29 -5.14 -23.98
C PRO A 241 5.32 -6.24 -24.26
N PHE A 242 5.62 -7.04 -23.24
CA PHE A 242 6.56 -8.16 -23.29
C PHE A 242 7.97 -7.76 -23.74
N CYS A 243 8.42 -6.57 -23.33
CA CYS A 243 9.73 -6.05 -23.63
C CYS A 243 10.74 -6.33 -22.53
N ARG A 244 12.00 -6.54 -22.94
CA ARG A 244 13.17 -6.43 -22.07
C ARG A 244 13.98 -5.20 -22.49
N VAL A 245 14.29 -4.35 -21.53
CA VAL A 245 15.07 -3.11 -21.70
C VAL A 245 16.29 -3.18 -20.81
#